data_4c467cd363f45b995071c7c72257d4d3
#
_entry.id   4c467cd363f45b995071c7c72257d4d3
#
_cell.length_a   1.000
_cell.length_b   1.000
_cell.length_c   1.000
_cell.angle_alpha   90.00
_cell.angle_beta   90.00
_cell.angle_gamma   90.00
#
_symmetry.space_group_name_H-M   'P 1'
#
loop_
_entity.id
_entity.type
_entity.pdbx_description
1 polymer ?
#
loop_
_entity_poly.entity_id
_entity_poly.type
_entity_poly.pdbx_seq_one_letter_code
_entity_poly.pdbx_strand_id
1 'polypeptide(L)'
;GPAEGLFGRRFYLDCIKALKPDGMLVQQSESPLLHLELIKEMHETMRVAGFAQTHLFHFPQPLYPSGWWSGSIASKSSAPLVERLDAAAIAKLDTQYYNAAIHRGAFAVPNYVAKAIGQ
;
A
#
# COMPACT_ATOMS: atom_id res chain seq x y z
N GLY A 1 -19.76 7.90 -4.93
CA GLY A 1 -19.93 7.37 -6.28
C GLY A 1 -19.74 5.87 -6.36
N PRO A 2 -19.81 5.24 -7.54
CA PRO A 2 -19.67 3.79 -7.67
C PRO A 2 -18.34 3.24 -7.12
N ALA A 3 -17.28 4.03 -7.21
CA ALA A 3 -15.96 3.62 -6.73
C ALA A 3 -15.90 3.46 -5.20
N GLU A 4 -16.74 4.14 -4.46
CA GLU A 4 -16.77 4.05 -3.00
C GLU A 4 -17.12 2.64 -2.53
N GLY A 5 -17.99 1.93 -3.24
CA GLY A 5 -18.34 0.55 -2.93
C GLY A 5 -17.18 -0.43 -3.08
N LEU A 6 -16.19 -0.11 -3.94
CA LEU A 6 -15.02 -0.95 -4.16
C LEU A 6 -13.95 -0.79 -3.07
N PHE A 7 -14.05 0.26 -2.24
CA PHE A 7 -13.06 0.54 -1.20
C PHE A 7 -13.70 0.56 0.19
N GLY A 8 -14.94 0.06 0.28
CA GLY A 8 -15.65 -0.04 1.54
C GLY A 8 -15.31 -1.31 2.30
N ARG A 9 -15.80 -1.38 3.55
CA ARG A 9 -15.56 -2.51 4.45
C ARG A 9 -15.96 -3.86 3.82
N ARG A 10 -17.09 -3.90 3.10
CA ARG A 10 -17.59 -5.14 2.48
C ARG A 10 -16.60 -5.69 1.46
N PHE A 11 -16.03 -4.82 0.62
CA PHE A 11 -15.03 -5.21 -0.35
C PHE A 11 -13.81 -5.82 0.34
N TYR A 12 -13.32 -5.20 1.41
CA TYR A 12 -12.15 -5.70 2.13
C TYR A 12 -12.45 -7.02 2.86
N LEU A 13 -13.66 -7.18 3.38
CA LEU A 13 -14.07 -8.47 3.94
C LEU A 13 -14.06 -9.58 2.88
N ASP A 14 -14.53 -9.29 1.69
CA ASP A 14 -14.53 -10.25 0.58
C ASP A 14 -13.10 -10.58 0.15
N CYS A 15 -12.21 -9.59 0.11
CA CYS A 15 -10.79 -9.81 -0.17
C CYS A 15 -10.14 -10.74 0.86
N ILE A 16 -10.42 -10.51 2.14
CA ILE A 16 -9.89 -11.36 3.23
C ILE A 16 -10.33 -12.80 3.05
N LYS A 17 -11.58 -13.03 2.69
CA LYS A 17 -12.08 -14.39 2.44
C LYS A 17 -11.41 -15.06 1.25
N ALA A 18 -11.09 -14.28 0.21
CA ALA A 18 -10.49 -14.81 -1.01
C ALA A 18 -8.99 -15.06 -0.88
N LEU A 19 -8.31 -14.34 0.01
CA LEU A 19 -6.87 -14.43 0.17
C LEU A 19 -6.47 -15.61 1.06
N LYS A 20 -5.31 -16.21 0.75
CA LYS A 20 -4.66 -17.19 1.61
C LYS A 20 -4.23 -16.54 2.93
N PRO A 21 -3.89 -17.34 3.99
CA PRO A 21 -3.52 -16.78 5.29
C PRO A 21 -2.38 -15.76 5.28
N ASP A 22 -1.46 -15.84 4.33
CA ASP A 22 -0.36 -14.90 4.15
C ASP A 22 -0.58 -13.95 2.97
N GLY A 23 -1.80 -13.90 2.45
CA GLY A 23 -2.14 -13.11 1.27
C GLY A 23 -2.12 -11.61 1.51
N MET A 24 -1.90 -10.87 0.43
CA MET A 24 -1.85 -9.41 0.44
C MET A 24 -2.75 -8.82 -0.63
N LEU A 25 -3.35 -7.69 -0.31
CA LEU A 25 -4.06 -6.83 -1.24
C LEU A 25 -3.22 -5.60 -1.53
N VAL A 26 -3.08 -5.23 -2.79
CA VAL A 26 -2.41 -3.99 -3.20
C VAL A 26 -3.38 -3.16 -4.01
N GLN A 27 -3.51 -1.89 -3.63
CA GLN A 27 -4.38 -0.93 -4.32
C GLN A 27 -3.65 0.36 -4.61
N GLN A 28 -3.97 0.99 -5.74
CA GLN A 28 -3.60 2.37 -5.98
C GLN A 28 -4.35 3.27 -4.99
N SER A 29 -3.67 4.24 -4.38
CA SER A 29 -4.23 5.03 -3.29
C SER A 29 -3.98 6.54 -3.43
N GLU A 30 -3.92 7.04 -4.66
CA GLU A 30 -3.91 8.47 -4.95
C GLU A 30 -2.65 9.19 -4.46
N SER A 31 -2.73 10.53 -4.39
CA SER A 31 -1.61 11.39 -4.01
C SER A 31 -1.53 11.58 -2.50
N PRO A 32 -0.37 11.28 -1.86
CA PRO A 32 -0.21 11.58 -0.43
C PRO A 32 -0.25 13.08 -0.11
N LEU A 33 -0.03 13.93 -1.11
CA LEU A 33 -0.13 15.37 -0.93
C LEU A 33 -1.58 15.86 -0.99
N LEU A 34 -2.33 15.39 -2.00
CA LEU A 34 -3.67 15.92 -2.29
C LEU A 34 -4.81 15.14 -1.65
N HIS A 35 -4.60 13.85 -1.35
CA HIS A 35 -5.68 12.95 -0.93
C HIS A 35 -5.37 12.20 0.37
N LEU A 36 -4.64 12.85 1.28
CA LEU A 36 -4.19 12.17 2.51
C LEU A 36 -5.36 11.67 3.38
N GLU A 37 -6.45 12.44 3.46
CA GLU A 37 -7.62 12.01 4.24
C GLU A 37 -8.27 10.77 3.64
N LEU A 38 -8.35 10.68 2.32
CA LEU A 38 -8.87 9.49 1.64
C LEU A 38 -8.01 8.27 1.93
N ILE A 39 -6.68 8.44 1.90
CA ILE A 39 -5.72 7.38 2.18
C ILE A 39 -5.86 6.91 3.63
N LYS A 40 -5.99 7.87 4.56
CA LYS A 40 -6.21 7.57 5.98
C LYS A 40 -7.46 6.72 6.18
N GLU A 41 -8.57 7.13 5.61
CA GLU A 41 -9.83 6.40 5.68
C GLU A 41 -9.70 4.99 5.09
N MET A 42 -9.01 4.86 3.96
CA MET A 42 -8.76 3.57 3.32
C MET A 42 -8.02 2.63 4.27
N HIS A 43 -6.94 3.10 4.90
CA HIS A 43 -6.15 2.27 5.81
C HIS A 43 -6.95 1.88 7.06
N GLU A 44 -7.72 2.81 7.61
CA GLU A 44 -8.60 2.53 8.76
C GLU A 44 -9.63 1.45 8.40
N THR A 45 -10.26 1.58 7.23
CA THR A 45 -11.27 0.62 6.76
C THR A 45 -10.67 -0.77 6.55
N MET A 46 -9.48 -0.85 5.98
CA MET A 46 -8.76 -2.12 5.81
C MET A 46 -8.51 -2.80 7.16
N ARG A 47 -8.03 -2.05 8.14
CA ARG A 47 -7.74 -2.60 9.46
C ARG A 47 -9.01 -3.03 10.20
N VAL A 48 -10.06 -2.23 10.12
CA VAL A 48 -11.36 -2.56 10.74
C VAL A 48 -11.95 -3.81 10.10
N ALA A 49 -11.75 -4.01 8.79
CA ALA A 49 -12.22 -5.21 8.10
C ALA A 49 -11.47 -6.47 8.53
N GLY A 50 -10.25 -6.34 9.08
CA GLY A 50 -9.53 -7.47 9.63
C GLY A 50 -8.12 -7.71 9.09
N PHE A 51 -7.60 -6.86 8.23
CA PHE A 51 -6.21 -6.97 7.81
C PHE A 51 -5.29 -6.68 9.01
N ALA A 52 -4.27 -7.53 9.20
CA ALA A 52 -3.38 -7.43 10.34
C ALA A 52 -2.46 -6.21 10.27
N GLN A 53 -2.11 -5.77 9.07
CA GLN A 53 -1.26 -4.61 8.86
C GLN A 53 -1.54 -3.96 7.52
N THR A 54 -1.31 -2.64 7.46
CA THR A 54 -1.39 -1.87 6.22
C THR A 54 -0.16 -0.99 6.09
N HIS A 55 0.30 -0.80 4.86
CA HIS A 55 1.47 0.02 4.55
C HIS A 55 1.20 0.84 3.30
N LEU A 56 1.85 1.99 3.21
CA LEU A 56 1.82 2.83 2.02
C LEU A 56 3.20 2.82 1.38
N PHE A 57 3.23 2.69 0.07
CA PHE A 57 4.43 2.97 -0.71
C PHE A 57 4.14 4.11 -1.68
N HIS A 58 5.14 4.92 -1.98
CA HIS A 58 5.00 6.09 -2.85
C HIS A 58 5.99 6.04 -4.01
N PHE A 59 5.64 6.75 -5.05
CA PHE A 59 6.44 6.79 -6.26
C PHE A 59 6.14 8.04 -7.08
N PRO A 60 7.08 8.51 -7.91
CA PRO A 60 6.82 9.62 -8.80
C PRO A 60 5.88 9.19 -9.93
N GLN A 61 4.89 10.03 -10.21
CA GLN A 61 3.99 9.85 -11.35
C GLN A 61 3.73 11.21 -11.99
N PRO A 62 4.63 11.68 -12.86
CA PRO A 62 4.57 13.05 -13.41
C PRO A 62 3.29 13.37 -14.18
N LEU A 63 2.60 12.36 -14.69
CA LEU A 63 1.37 12.56 -15.48
C LEU A 63 0.13 12.81 -14.62
N TYR A 64 0.22 12.55 -13.31
CA TYR A 64 -0.91 12.73 -12.40
C TYR A 64 -0.74 13.99 -11.55
N PRO A 65 -1.84 14.58 -11.05
CA PRO A 65 -1.74 15.77 -10.19
C PRO A 65 -0.75 15.56 -9.05
N SER A 66 0.03 16.58 -8.72
CA SER A 66 1.15 16.63 -7.78
C SER A 66 2.41 15.89 -8.23
N GLY A 67 2.36 15.02 -9.23
CA GLY A 67 3.50 14.21 -9.64
C GLY A 67 3.91 13.15 -8.60
N TRP A 68 3.17 13.00 -7.52
CA TRP A 68 3.47 12.11 -6.40
C TRP A 68 2.27 11.22 -6.11
N TRP A 69 2.45 9.92 -6.21
CA TRP A 69 1.37 8.95 -6.14
C TRP A 69 1.67 7.87 -5.12
N SER A 70 0.71 7.01 -4.85
CA SER A 70 0.91 5.94 -3.87
C SER A 70 0.16 4.67 -4.22
N GLY A 71 0.62 3.59 -3.61
CA GLY A 71 -0.11 2.35 -3.48
C GLY A 71 -0.21 1.98 -2.01
N SER A 72 -1.22 1.23 -1.66
CA SER A 72 -1.43 0.75 -0.30
C SER A 72 -1.45 -0.77 -0.29
N ILE A 73 -0.76 -1.35 0.69
CA ILE A 73 -0.71 -2.81 0.88
C ILE A 73 -1.41 -3.15 2.18
N ALA A 74 -2.29 -4.14 2.12
CA ALA A 74 -2.92 -4.71 3.30
C ALA A 74 -2.57 -6.20 3.36
N SER A 75 -2.05 -6.66 4.48
CA SER A 75 -1.64 -8.05 4.69
C SER A 75 -2.50 -8.72 5.73
N LYS A 76 -2.88 -9.98 5.47
CA LYS A 76 -3.58 -10.81 6.45
C LYS A 76 -2.64 -11.28 7.56
N SER A 77 -1.35 -11.46 7.25
CA SER A 77 -0.33 -11.88 8.20
C SER A 77 0.22 -10.69 8.97
N SER A 78 0.56 -10.88 10.23
CA SER A 78 1.26 -9.90 11.04
C SER A 78 2.78 -9.97 10.88
N ALA A 79 3.29 -10.93 10.12
CA ALA A 79 4.73 -11.03 9.85
C ALA A 79 5.23 -9.79 9.09
N PRO A 80 6.40 -9.24 9.44
CA PRO A 80 6.94 -8.06 8.77
C PRO A 80 7.08 -8.26 7.26
N LEU A 81 6.60 -7.30 6.46
CA LEU A 81 6.66 -7.39 5.00
C LEU A 81 8.09 -7.32 4.49
N VAL A 82 9.00 -6.66 5.23
CA VAL A 82 10.41 -6.57 4.85
C VAL A 82 11.07 -7.94 4.72
N GLU A 83 10.58 -8.94 5.44
CA GLU A 83 11.10 -10.30 5.37
C GLU A 83 10.83 -10.97 4.02
N ARG A 84 9.91 -10.42 3.23
CA ARG A 84 9.61 -10.92 1.89
C ARG A 84 10.49 -10.31 0.81
N LEU A 85 11.30 -9.30 1.16
CA LEU A 85 12.22 -8.68 0.23
C LEU A 85 13.42 -9.60 -0.01
N ASP A 86 13.58 -10.05 -1.24
CA ASP A 86 14.74 -10.85 -1.65
C ASP A 86 15.59 -10.02 -2.60
N ALA A 87 16.58 -9.33 -2.04
CA ALA A 87 17.46 -8.45 -2.80
C ALA A 87 18.27 -9.20 -3.87
N ALA A 88 18.67 -10.44 -3.60
CA ALA A 88 19.41 -11.24 -4.55
C ALA A 88 18.54 -11.63 -5.75
N ALA A 89 17.28 -12.00 -5.52
CA ALA A 89 16.33 -12.28 -6.59
C ALA A 89 16.02 -11.02 -7.41
N ILE A 90 15.82 -9.88 -6.73
CA ILE A 90 15.56 -8.60 -7.39
C ILE A 90 16.74 -8.18 -8.29
N ALA A 91 17.97 -8.43 -7.84
CA ALA A 91 19.18 -8.08 -8.61
C ALA A 91 19.27 -8.84 -9.94
N LYS A 92 18.59 -9.96 -10.08
CA LYS A 92 18.56 -10.75 -11.31
C LYS A 92 17.49 -10.28 -12.30
N LEU A 93 16.60 -9.38 -11.89
CA LEU A 93 15.55 -8.86 -12.77
C LEU A 93 16.12 -7.82 -13.74
N ASP A 94 15.71 -7.93 -14.99
CA ASP A 94 16.07 -6.94 -16.00
C ASP A 94 15.02 -5.83 -16.02
N THR A 95 15.09 -4.94 -15.02
CA THR A 95 14.15 -3.83 -14.84
C THR A 95 14.90 -2.49 -14.96
N GLN A 96 14.25 -1.49 -15.56
CA GLN A 96 14.85 -0.18 -15.75
C GLN A 96 14.68 0.74 -14.56
N TYR A 97 13.59 0.62 -13.83
CA TYR A 97 13.29 1.46 -12.67
C TYR A 97 13.45 0.72 -11.35
N TYR A 98 12.91 -0.47 -11.25
CA TYR A 98 12.79 -1.20 -10.00
C TYR A 98 14.10 -1.88 -9.59
N ASN A 99 14.47 -1.71 -8.33
CA ASN A 99 15.57 -2.43 -7.68
C ASN A 99 15.31 -2.46 -6.16
N ALA A 100 16.16 -3.15 -5.41
CA ALA A 100 15.96 -3.31 -3.97
C ALA A 100 15.99 -1.97 -3.22
N ALA A 101 16.86 -1.04 -3.61
CA ALA A 101 16.93 0.28 -2.96
C ALA A 101 15.66 1.11 -3.24
N ILE A 102 15.17 1.10 -4.48
CA ILE A 102 13.90 1.74 -4.84
C ILE A 102 12.75 1.13 -4.05
N HIS A 103 12.72 -0.18 -3.92
CA HIS A 103 11.69 -0.87 -3.13
C HIS A 103 11.68 -0.38 -1.68
N ARG A 104 12.84 -0.37 -1.02
CA ARG A 104 12.95 0.10 0.36
C ARG A 104 12.57 1.57 0.48
N GLY A 105 13.04 2.41 -0.42
CA GLY A 105 12.73 3.84 -0.44
C GLY A 105 11.26 4.11 -0.65
N ALA A 106 10.57 3.30 -1.43
CA ALA A 106 9.14 3.45 -1.66
C ALA A 106 8.33 3.33 -0.36
N PHE A 107 8.78 2.53 0.61
CA PHE A 107 8.11 2.38 1.90
C PHE A 107 8.59 3.39 2.95
N ALA A 108 9.58 4.20 2.65
CA ALA A 108 10.05 5.27 3.53
C ALA A 108 9.17 6.51 3.31
N VAL A 109 8.13 6.65 4.12
CA VAL A 109 7.16 7.74 3.96
C VAL A 109 7.48 8.91 4.90
N PRO A 110 7.13 10.15 4.50
CA PRO A 110 7.31 11.31 5.37
C PRO A 110 6.53 11.17 6.69
N ASN A 111 7.02 11.85 7.73
CA ASN A 111 6.43 11.75 9.06
C ASN A 111 4.94 12.05 9.09
N TYR A 112 4.48 13.08 8.35
CA TYR A 112 3.07 13.45 8.37
C TYR A 112 2.18 12.38 7.72
N VAL A 113 2.71 11.68 6.72
CA VAL A 113 2.00 10.56 6.08
C VAL A 113 1.96 9.36 7.03
N ALA A 114 3.09 9.00 7.62
CA ALA A 114 3.18 7.90 8.58
C ALA A 114 2.19 8.09 9.73
N LYS A 115 2.13 9.31 10.27
CA LYS A 115 1.20 9.65 11.36
C LYS A 115 -0.26 9.48 10.91
N ALA A 116 -0.59 9.94 9.72
CA ALA A 116 -1.97 9.88 9.22
C ALA A 116 -2.47 8.45 9.02
N ILE A 117 -1.59 7.54 8.58
CA ILE A 117 -1.98 6.14 8.32
C ILE A 117 -1.68 5.19 9.47
N GLY A 118 -1.22 5.71 10.60
CA GLY A 118 -1.00 4.90 11.81
C GLY A 118 0.32 4.12 11.82
N GLN A 119 1.31 4.65 11.15
CA GLN A 119 2.66 4.04 11.14
C GLN A 119 3.66 4.81 11.96
#